data_e6e21f0f5d1c52aaedd6520723b6d310
#
_entry.id   e6e21f0f5d1c52aaedd6520723b6d310
#
_cell.length_a   1.000
_cell.length_b   1.000
_cell.length_c   1.000
_cell.angle_alpha   90.00
_cell.angle_beta   90.00
_cell.angle_gamma   90.00
#
_symmetry.space_group_name_H-M   'P 1'
#
loop_
_entity.id
_entity.type
_entity.pdbx_description
1 polymer ?
#
loop_
_entity_poly.entity_id
_entity_poly.type
_entity_poly.pdbx_seq_one_letter_code
_entity_poly.pdbx_strand_id
1 'polypeptide(L)'
;FLHGHPREIVQILSKKTSSRNFKFKKYPLIALFQDFNEYISGDIRTASLNIVICTNTKNDYEASERYQDTFLNELYPIFDLFMKHFKRSPYIQTLPGNLSYTKIDRLYWGRTGLYGNEGNIFNDFIDAIEIQNLNASFLLNCQIN
;
A
#
# COMPACT_ATOMS: atom_id res chain seq x y z
N PHE A 1 -5.49 2.48 -7.10
CA PHE A 1 -4.03 2.59 -6.98
C PHE A 1 -3.62 4.06 -7.03
N LEU A 2 -2.73 4.48 -6.16
CA LEU A 2 -2.07 5.79 -6.19
C LEU A 2 -0.56 5.59 -6.07
N HIS A 3 0.18 6.45 -6.75
CA HIS A 3 1.64 6.50 -6.67
C HIS A 3 2.06 7.96 -6.53
N GLY A 4 3.01 8.24 -5.65
CA GLY A 4 3.54 9.57 -5.46
C GLY A 4 4.08 9.82 -4.05
N HIS A 5 4.49 11.06 -3.81
CA HIS A 5 4.92 11.48 -2.49
C HIS A 5 3.74 11.41 -1.49
N PRO A 6 3.94 10.99 -0.23
CA PRO A 6 2.87 10.86 0.76
C PRO A 6 1.96 12.09 0.87
N ARG A 7 2.52 13.31 0.81
CA ARG A 7 1.75 14.57 0.84
C ARG A 7 0.83 14.73 -0.37
N GLU A 8 1.26 14.33 -1.56
CA GLU A 8 0.44 14.38 -2.78
C GLU A 8 -0.72 13.40 -2.69
N ILE A 9 -0.46 12.19 -2.21
CA ILE A 9 -1.49 11.17 -1.99
C ILE A 9 -2.56 11.71 -1.02
N VAL A 10 -2.15 12.32 0.09
CA VAL A 10 -3.08 12.97 1.04
C VAL A 10 -3.89 14.08 0.38
N GLN A 11 -3.27 14.93 -0.44
CA GLN A 11 -3.98 16.00 -1.16
C GLN A 11 -5.01 15.44 -2.13
N ILE A 12 -4.66 14.38 -2.89
CA ILE A 12 -5.58 13.70 -3.80
C ILE A 12 -6.77 13.13 -3.04
N LEU A 13 -6.51 12.48 -1.90
CA LEU A 13 -7.56 11.89 -1.06
C LEU A 13 -8.45 12.97 -0.42
N SER A 14 -7.88 14.09 0.00
CA SER A 14 -8.64 15.23 0.54
C SER A 14 -9.55 15.85 -0.52
N LYS A 15 -9.07 16.03 -1.75
CA LYS A 15 -9.88 16.50 -2.88
C LYS A 15 -11.02 15.52 -3.20
N LYS A 16 -10.78 14.21 -3.13
CA LYS A 16 -11.83 13.20 -3.30
C LYS A 16 -12.88 13.26 -2.19
N THR A 17 -12.49 13.56 -0.96
CA THR A 17 -13.42 13.70 0.18
C THR A 17 -14.37 14.88 0.00
N SER A 18 -13.88 16.01 -0.53
CA SER A 18 -14.67 17.21 -0.78
C SER A 18 -15.60 17.08 -2.01
N SER A 19 -15.37 16.09 -2.86
CA SER A 19 -16.19 15.89 -4.07
C SER A 19 -17.32 14.90 -3.82
N ARG A 20 -18.56 15.34 -4.01
CA ARG A 20 -19.79 14.55 -3.80
C ARG A 20 -19.80 13.24 -4.62
N ASN A 21 -19.18 13.23 -5.80
CA ASN A 21 -19.20 12.09 -6.74
C ASN A 21 -18.05 11.09 -6.50
N PHE A 22 -17.03 11.44 -5.74
CA PHE A 22 -15.83 10.59 -5.58
C PHE A 22 -15.62 10.08 -4.16
N LYS A 23 -16.42 10.52 -3.21
CA LYS A 23 -16.31 10.11 -1.79
C LYS A 23 -16.35 8.59 -1.62
N PHE A 24 -17.18 7.89 -2.39
CA PHE A 24 -17.36 6.43 -2.33
C PHE A 24 -16.29 5.63 -3.09
N LYS A 25 -15.41 6.30 -3.87
CA LYS A 25 -14.34 5.66 -4.66
C LYS A 25 -12.96 5.85 -4.07
N LYS A 26 -12.89 6.14 -2.78
CA LYS A 26 -11.63 6.44 -2.10
C LYS A 26 -10.92 5.18 -1.63
N TYR A 27 -11.68 4.25 -1.13
CA TYR A 27 -11.21 3.00 -0.56
C TYR A 27 -11.95 1.79 -1.18
N PRO A 28 -11.35 0.58 -1.15
CA PRO A 28 -9.97 0.28 -0.72
C PRO A 28 -8.91 0.93 -1.62
N LEU A 29 -7.74 1.20 -1.06
CA LEU A 29 -6.65 1.90 -1.74
C LEU A 29 -5.35 1.10 -1.62
N ILE A 30 -4.61 0.99 -2.73
CA ILE A 30 -3.20 0.61 -2.74
C ILE A 30 -2.38 1.84 -3.09
N ALA A 31 -1.47 2.23 -2.22
CA ALA A 31 -0.58 3.37 -2.40
C ALA A 31 0.88 2.92 -2.40
N LEU A 32 1.62 3.28 -3.44
CA LEU A 32 3.06 3.14 -3.52
C LEU A 32 3.69 4.50 -3.20
N PHE A 33 4.52 4.55 -2.17
CA PHE A 33 5.28 5.75 -1.83
C PHE A 33 6.48 5.89 -2.74
N GLN A 34 6.67 7.09 -3.27
CA GLN A 34 7.76 7.41 -4.22
C GLN A 34 9.13 7.50 -3.56
N ASP A 35 9.19 7.56 -2.25
CA ASP A 35 10.43 7.66 -1.49
C ASP A 35 11.06 6.28 -1.30
N PHE A 36 11.70 5.77 -2.37
CA PHE A 36 12.38 4.49 -2.37
C PHE A 36 13.76 4.58 -3.01
N ASN A 37 14.70 3.77 -2.51
CA ASN A 37 16.04 3.66 -3.02
C ASN A 37 16.10 2.67 -4.19
N GLU A 38 16.80 3.04 -5.25
CA GLU A 38 17.11 2.17 -6.36
C GLU A 38 18.62 1.89 -6.42
N TYR A 39 18.96 0.65 -6.64
CA TYR A 39 20.30 0.20 -6.96
C TYR A 39 20.34 -0.29 -8.40
N ILE A 40 21.30 0.23 -9.19
CA ILE A 40 21.43 -0.08 -10.61
C ILE A 40 22.77 -0.79 -10.82
N SER A 41 22.72 -1.99 -11.39
CA SER A 41 23.88 -2.78 -11.75
C SER A 41 23.70 -3.37 -13.16
N GLY A 42 24.42 -2.83 -14.15
CA GLY A 42 24.22 -3.18 -15.55
C GLY A 42 22.78 -2.94 -16.00
N ASP A 43 22.15 -3.98 -16.52
CA ASP A 43 20.76 -3.94 -17.00
C ASP A 43 19.73 -4.26 -15.91
N ILE A 44 20.16 -4.49 -14.68
CA ILE A 44 19.28 -4.81 -13.56
C ILE A 44 19.13 -3.59 -12.66
N ARG A 45 17.88 -3.25 -12.35
CA ARG A 45 17.51 -2.24 -11.37
C ARG A 45 16.79 -2.93 -10.22
N THR A 46 17.29 -2.75 -9.01
CA THR A 46 16.66 -3.27 -7.79
C THR A 46 16.12 -2.10 -6.97
N ALA A 47 14.86 -2.17 -6.57
CA ALA A 47 14.22 -1.17 -5.74
C ALA A 47 13.67 -1.78 -4.45
N SER A 48 13.73 -1.02 -3.36
CA SER A 48 13.11 -1.36 -2.09
C SER A 48 11.84 -0.51 -1.93
N LEU A 49 10.67 -1.13 -2.12
CA LEU A 49 9.39 -0.45 -2.22
C LEU A 49 8.66 -0.45 -0.87
N ASN A 50 7.99 0.68 -0.57
CA ASN A 50 7.08 0.82 0.56
C ASN A 50 5.66 1.02 0.03
N ILE A 51 4.76 0.09 0.41
CA ILE A 51 3.40 0.03 -0.12
C ILE A 51 2.43 -0.04 1.05
N VAL A 52 1.30 0.64 0.92
CA VAL A 52 0.20 0.58 1.87
C VAL A 52 -1.06 0.12 1.17
N ILE A 53 -1.72 -0.87 1.74
CA ILE A 53 -3.05 -1.32 1.34
C ILE A 53 -3.98 -0.95 2.48
N CYS A 54 -4.97 -0.08 2.25
CA CYS A 54 -5.84 0.39 3.32
C CYS A 54 -7.31 0.44 2.91
N THR A 55 -8.16 0.31 3.89
CA THR A 55 -9.61 0.46 3.79
C THR A 55 -10.18 1.30 4.92
N ASN A 56 -11.39 1.80 4.74
CA ASN A 56 -12.11 2.49 5.80
C ASN A 56 -12.42 1.54 6.94
N THR A 57 -12.36 2.07 8.15
CA THR A 57 -12.82 1.38 9.34
C THR A 57 -13.78 2.27 10.14
N LYS A 58 -14.46 1.71 11.11
CA LYS A 58 -15.34 2.47 12.00
C LYS A 58 -14.65 2.73 13.34
N ASN A 59 -14.95 3.88 13.93
CA ASN A 59 -14.35 4.29 15.20
C ASN A 59 -14.77 3.41 16.38
N ASP A 60 -15.97 2.87 16.31
CA ASP A 60 -16.63 2.05 17.33
C ASP A 60 -16.33 0.55 17.22
N TYR A 61 -15.58 0.12 16.18
CA TYR A 61 -15.22 -1.28 16.04
C TYR A 61 -14.26 -1.75 17.12
N GLU A 62 -14.59 -2.87 17.75
CA GLU A 62 -13.68 -3.61 18.60
C GLU A 62 -12.61 -4.36 17.78
N ALA A 63 -11.56 -4.86 18.44
CA ALA A 63 -10.45 -5.55 17.77
C ALA A 63 -10.92 -6.78 16.99
N SER A 64 -11.91 -7.54 17.51
CA SER A 64 -12.50 -8.70 16.85
C SER A 64 -13.28 -8.33 15.59
N GLU A 65 -14.05 -7.25 15.63
CA GLU A 65 -14.82 -6.75 14.49
C GLU A 65 -13.89 -6.22 13.40
N ARG A 66 -12.82 -5.49 13.76
CA ARG A 66 -11.80 -5.05 12.82
C ARG A 66 -11.13 -6.22 12.13
N TYR A 67 -10.72 -7.22 12.92
CA TYR A 67 -10.08 -8.39 12.36
C TYR A 67 -10.99 -9.09 11.36
N GLN A 68 -12.27 -9.28 11.72
CA GLN A 68 -13.24 -9.96 10.87
C GLN A 68 -13.61 -9.13 9.64
N ASP A 69 -14.03 -7.87 9.84
CA ASP A 69 -14.65 -7.07 8.78
C ASP A 69 -13.62 -6.39 7.89
N THR A 70 -12.54 -5.83 8.48
CA THR A 70 -11.56 -5.11 7.68
C THR A 70 -10.39 -5.99 7.21
N PHE A 71 -9.80 -6.81 8.09
CA PHE A 71 -8.64 -7.61 7.70
C PHE A 71 -9.02 -8.87 6.93
N LEU A 72 -9.83 -9.76 7.50
CA LEU A 72 -10.17 -11.03 6.85
C LEU A 72 -11.00 -10.84 5.59
N ASN A 73 -11.98 -9.96 5.62
CA ASN A 73 -12.91 -9.80 4.51
C ASN A 73 -12.40 -8.89 3.40
N GLU A 74 -11.52 -7.92 3.68
CA GLU A 74 -11.04 -6.97 2.68
C GLU A 74 -9.52 -6.95 2.50
N LEU A 75 -8.75 -6.63 3.56
CA LEU A 75 -7.33 -6.33 3.41
C LEU A 75 -6.49 -7.55 3.04
N TYR A 76 -6.71 -8.70 3.67
CA TYR A 76 -5.94 -9.91 3.35
C TYR A 76 -6.23 -10.43 1.95
N PRO A 77 -7.48 -10.52 1.47
CA PRO A 77 -7.75 -10.86 0.07
C PRO A 77 -7.09 -9.92 -0.94
N ILE A 78 -7.09 -8.61 -0.68
CA ILE A 78 -6.44 -7.62 -1.55
C ILE A 78 -4.91 -7.80 -1.51
N PHE A 79 -4.34 -8.00 -0.32
CA PHE A 79 -2.91 -8.25 -0.16
C PHE A 79 -2.46 -9.51 -0.90
N ASP A 80 -3.18 -10.62 -0.74
CA ASP A 80 -2.86 -11.88 -1.40
C ASP A 80 -2.96 -11.77 -2.93
N LEU A 81 -4.00 -11.07 -3.42
CA LEU A 81 -4.16 -10.81 -4.84
C LEU A 81 -3.04 -9.91 -5.38
N PHE A 82 -2.70 -8.85 -4.66
CA PHE A 82 -1.58 -7.97 -4.99
C PHE A 82 -0.27 -8.75 -5.07
N MET A 83 0.08 -9.51 -4.05
CA MET A 83 1.32 -10.31 -4.01
C MET A 83 1.36 -11.39 -5.08
N LYS A 84 0.21 -12.00 -5.40
CA LYS A 84 0.10 -12.97 -6.49
C LYS A 84 0.41 -12.33 -7.84
N HIS A 85 -0.16 -11.16 -8.13
CA HIS A 85 0.10 -10.44 -9.38
C HIS A 85 1.52 -9.88 -9.42
N PHE A 86 2.01 -9.34 -8.31
CA PHE A 86 3.37 -8.85 -8.19
C PHE A 86 4.40 -9.94 -8.54
N LYS A 87 4.28 -11.13 -7.93
CA LYS A 87 5.17 -12.28 -8.20
C LYS A 87 5.08 -12.82 -9.62
N ARG A 88 3.95 -12.65 -10.29
CA ARG A 88 3.71 -13.14 -11.67
C ARG A 88 4.00 -12.10 -12.74
N SER A 89 4.35 -10.88 -12.35
CA SER A 89 4.65 -9.82 -13.30
C SER A 89 5.88 -10.20 -14.16
N PRO A 90 5.79 -10.14 -15.48
CA PRO A 90 6.92 -10.44 -16.35
C PRO A 90 8.04 -9.38 -16.25
N TYR A 91 7.74 -8.23 -15.66
CA TYR A 91 8.69 -7.13 -15.48
C TYR A 91 9.50 -7.24 -14.18
N ILE A 92 9.08 -8.11 -13.28
CA ILE A 92 9.73 -8.29 -11.98
C ILE A 92 10.47 -9.61 -11.99
N GLN A 93 11.79 -9.53 -11.86
CA GLN A 93 12.62 -10.71 -11.65
C GLN A 93 12.50 -11.13 -10.18
N THR A 94 11.64 -12.08 -9.92
CA THR A 94 11.62 -12.79 -8.64
C THR A 94 12.30 -14.13 -8.85
N LEU A 95 13.53 -14.28 -8.39
CA LEU A 95 14.04 -15.63 -8.18
C LEU A 95 13.15 -16.31 -7.14
N PRO A 96 12.73 -17.56 -7.36
CA PRO A 96 11.95 -18.30 -6.39
C PRO A 96 12.63 -18.25 -5.01
N GLY A 97 11.97 -17.73 -4.00
CA GLY A 97 12.49 -17.59 -2.65
C GLY A 97 13.16 -16.25 -2.28
N ASN A 98 13.38 -15.33 -3.23
CA ASN A 98 14.13 -14.08 -2.96
C ASN A 98 13.26 -12.83 -2.75
N LEU A 99 11.95 -12.95 -2.69
CA LEU A 99 11.10 -11.81 -2.38
C LEU A 99 11.08 -11.57 -0.87
N SER A 100 11.83 -10.59 -0.40
CA SER A 100 11.86 -10.19 1.00
C SER A 100 11.05 -8.92 1.23
N TYR A 101 10.27 -8.90 2.30
CA TYR A 101 9.52 -7.72 2.75
C TYR A 101 9.09 -7.91 4.20
N THR A 102 8.76 -6.81 4.87
CA THR A 102 8.10 -6.82 6.19
C THR A 102 6.64 -6.45 5.99
N LYS A 103 5.72 -7.29 6.48
CA LYS A 103 4.28 -7.02 6.52
C LYS A 103 3.88 -6.61 7.92
N ILE A 104 3.18 -5.48 8.05
CA ILE A 104 2.68 -4.97 9.33
C ILE A 104 1.19 -4.68 9.19
N ASP A 105 0.40 -5.27 10.08
CA ASP A 105 -1.03 -4.95 10.18
C ASP A 105 -1.18 -3.74 11.10
N ARG A 106 -1.73 -2.64 10.56
CA ARG A 106 -1.90 -1.35 11.22
C ARG A 106 -3.38 -1.10 11.51
N LEU A 107 -3.74 -1.18 12.78
CA LEU A 107 -5.08 -0.82 13.23
C LEU A 107 -5.11 0.67 13.55
N TYR A 108 -6.23 1.36 13.25
CA TYR A 108 -6.40 2.80 13.53
C TYR A 108 -5.26 3.67 12.98
N TRP A 109 -4.85 3.43 11.77
CA TRP A 109 -3.67 4.11 11.23
C TRP A 109 -3.96 5.51 10.68
N GLY A 110 -5.21 5.88 10.56
CA GLY A 110 -5.63 7.21 10.12
C GLY A 110 -5.66 8.26 11.23
N ARG A 111 -6.49 9.27 11.04
CA ARG A 111 -6.59 10.54 11.78
C ARG A 111 -6.51 10.47 13.29
N THR A 112 -6.94 9.39 13.91
CA THR A 112 -6.98 9.20 15.36
C THR A 112 -6.26 7.96 15.82
N GLY A 113 -5.33 7.47 15.00
CA GLY A 113 -4.63 6.21 15.28
C GLY A 113 -3.74 6.27 16.50
N LEU A 114 -3.48 5.10 17.06
CA LEU A 114 -2.58 4.85 18.20
C LEU A 114 -1.16 5.41 18.02
N TYR A 115 -0.77 5.74 16.80
CA TYR A 115 0.57 6.20 16.45
C TYR A 115 0.74 7.72 16.49
N GLY A 116 -0.23 8.45 17.05
CA GLY A 116 -0.12 9.86 17.37
C GLY A 116 0.14 10.76 16.16
N ASN A 117 0.82 11.87 16.38
CA ASN A 117 1.06 12.91 15.39
C ASN A 117 2.01 12.49 14.26
N GLU A 118 2.75 11.41 14.38
CA GLU A 118 3.74 10.96 13.41
C GLU A 118 3.20 9.99 12.35
N GLY A 119 2.02 9.39 12.58
CA GLY A 119 1.44 8.36 11.71
C GLY A 119 0.30 8.84 10.81
N ASN A 120 -0.09 10.10 10.88
CA ASN A 120 -1.29 10.60 10.19
C ASN A 120 -1.04 11.00 8.73
N ILE A 121 -0.64 10.04 7.92
CA ILE A 121 -0.57 10.24 6.46
C ILE A 121 -1.99 10.41 5.90
N PHE A 122 -3.00 9.77 6.50
CA PHE A 122 -4.38 9.80 6.03
C PHE A 122 -5.30 10.43 7.09
N ASN A 123 -6.13 11.39 6.64
CA ASN A 123 -7.11 12.08 7.50
C ASN A 123 -8.41 11.30 7.76
N ASP A 124 -8.46 10.04 7.39
CA ASP A 124 -9.63 9.17 7.57
C ASP A 124 -9.37 8.10 8.63
N PHE A 125 -10.45 7.50 9.13
CA PHE A 125 -10.35 6.28 9.90
C PHE A 125 -10.08 5.12 8.97
N ILE A 126 -8.89 4.54 9.06
CA ILE A 126 -8.48 3.42 8.23
C ILE A 126 -7.79 2.34 9.06
N ASP A 127 -7.94 1.11 8.60
CA ASP A 127 -7.04 0.01 8.89
C ASP A 127 -6.20 -0.27 7.66
N ALA A 128 -4.98 -0.75 7.86
CA ALA A 128 -4.05 -0.93 6.75
C ALA A 128 -3.12 -2.13 6.92
N ILE A 129 -2.64 -2.64 5.78
CA ILE A 129 -1.46 -3.48 5.69
C ILE A 129 -0.34 -2.61 5.13
N GLU A 130 0.71 -2.44 5.91
CA GLU A 130 1.94 -1.79 5.46
C GLU A 130 2.93 -2.85 5.02
N ILE A 131 3.44 -2.72 3.80
CA ILE A 131 4.49 -3.56 3.23
C ILE A 131 5.74 -2.70 3.15
N GLN A 132 6.74 -3.02 3.96
CA GLN A 132 8.00 -2.31 4.02
C GLN A 132 9.11 -3.12 3.37
N ASN A 133 10.02 -2.42 2.70
CA ASN A 133 11.22 -3.00 2.11
C ASN A 133 10.91 -4.18 1.17
N LEU A 134 9.87 -4.05 0.35
CA LEU A 134 9.58 -5.02 -0.69
C LEU A 134 10.65 -4.90 -1.76
N ASN A 135 11.63 -5.81 -1.71
CA ASN A 135 12.74 -5.80 -2.65
C ASN A 135 12.32 -6.43 -3.98
N ALA A 136 12.41 -5.64 -5.04
CA ALA A 136 12.06 -6.05 -6.39
C ALA A 136 13.19 -5.71 -7.37
N SER A 137 13.52 -6.65 -8.24
CA SER A 137 14.48 -6.44 -9.33
C SER A 137 13.74 -6.34 -10.66
N PHE A 138 14.14 -5.38 -11.49
CA PHE A 138 13.54 -5.09 -12.78
C PHE A 138 14.61 -5.15 -13.88
N LEU A 139 14.27 -5.67 -15.06
CA LEU A 139 15.11 -5.57 -16.25
C LEU A 139 14.89 -4.22 -16.92
N LEU A 140 16.00 -3.48 -17.16
CA LEU A 140 15.95 -2.18 -17.85
C LEU A 140 15.60 -2.31 -19.35
N ASN A 141 15.86 -3.47 -19.96
CA ASN A 141 15.72 -3.69 -21.40
C ASN A 141 14.40 -4.36 -21.82
N CYS A 142 13.32 -4.18 -21.08
CA CYS A 142 12.00 -4.47 -21.63
C CYS A 142 11.68 -3.44 -22.73
N GLN A 143 12.15 -3.68 -23.96
CA GLN A 143 11.57 -3.01 -25.11
C GLN A 143 10.11 -3.44 -25.16
N ILE A 144 9.24 -2.48 -24.92
CA ILE A 144 7.81 -2.62 -25.16
C ILE A 144 7.67 -2.63 -26.69
N ASN A 145 7.55 -3.82 -27.27
CA ASN A 145 7.12 -3.99 -28.66
C ASN A 145 5.61 -3.82 -28.75
#